data_11fa9f52842265de1467b381b02bf1c2
#
_entry.id   11fa9f52842265de1467b381b02bf1c2
#
_cell.length_a   1.000
_cell.length_b   1.000
_cell.length_c   1.000
_cell.angle_alpha   90.00
_cell.angle_beta   90.00
_cell.angle_gamma   90.00
#
_symmetry.space_group_name_H-M   'P 1'
#
loop_
_entity.id
_entity.type
_entity.pdbx_description
1 polymer ?
#
loop_
_entity_poly.entity_id
_entity_poly.type
_entity_poly.pdbx_seq_one_letter_code
_entity_poly.pdbx_strand_id
1 'polypeptide(L)'
;RDPNREAAELKKLAESLYGFSSLVSLAPPDSIVLEIQGSLKLFAQKDLVIDTKALCENLGFTCLTGMAATATAAIALARSQSQRLNDALLDHCGLEHQHIKHHVVEQLANMGLSTLGALLSLPRNEVAQRFGKPLVLYLDKLEGT
;
A
#
# COMPACT_ATOMS: atom_id res chain seq x y z
N ARG A 1 12.79 4.63 19.26
CA ARG A 1 12.36 4.95 17.91
C ARG A 1 12.41 6.45 17.66
N ASP A 2 13.08 6.86 16.60
CA ASP A 2 13.24 8.26 16.24
C ASP A 2 12.56 8.54 14.91
N PRO A 3 11.37 9.19 14.89
CA PRO A 3 10.64 9.45 13.66
C PRO A 3 11.40 10.33 12.66
N ASN A 4 12.21 11.29 13.14
CA ASN A 4 12.99 12.16 12.26
C ASN A 4 14.10 11.38 11.55
N ARG A 5 14.76 10.48 12.26
CA ARG A 5 15.78 9.62 11.70
C ARG A 5 15.18 8.64 10.69
N GLU A 6 14.03 8.08 11.01
CA GLU A 6 13.32 7.16 10.11
C GLU A 6 12.91 7.87 8.81
N ALA A 7 12.42 9.11 8.91
CA ALA A 7 12.04 9.89 7.73
C ALA A 7 13.24 10.20 6.85
N ALA A 8 14.40 10.54 7.45
CA ALA A 8 15.62 10.81 6.71
C ALA A 8 16.14 9.55 6.01
N GLU A 9 16.09 8.40 6.68
CA GLU A 9 16.52 7.13 6.10
C GLU A 9 15.60 6.70 4.96
N LEU A 10 14.29 6.91 5.12
CA LEU A 10 13.32 6.61 4.07
C LEU A 10 13.58 7.45 2.83
N LYS A 11 13.91 8.73 3.01
CA LYS A 11 14.25 9.63 1.91
C LYS A 11 15.50 9.17 1.18
N LYS A 12 16.53 8.77 1.91
CA LYS A 12 17.78 8.24 1.31
C LYS A 12 17.50 6.98 0.49
N LEU A 13 16.68 6.10 1.02
CA LEU A 13 16.30 4.88 0.31
C LEU A 13 15.54 5.22 -0.98
N ALA A 14 14.61 6.17 -0.92
CA ALA A 14 13.87 6.61 -2.09
C ALA A 14 14.81 7.15 -3.18
N GLU A 15 15.82 7.94 -2.79
CA GLU A 15 16.81 8.46 -3.73
C GLU A 15 17.58 7.33 -4.42
N SER A 16 17.90 6.26 -3.68
CA SER A 16 18.58 5.10 -4.25
C SER A 16 17.71 4.34 -5.25
N LEU A 17 16.41 4.40 -5.10
CA LEU A 17 15.46 3.68 -5.97
C LEU A 17 15.22 4.36 -7.31
N TYR A 18 15.69 5.58 -7.52
CA TYR A 18 15.59 6.24 -8.81
C TYR A 18 16.30 5.48 -9.94
N GLY A 19 17.19 4.55 -9.60
CA GLY A 19 17.79 3.67 -10.60
C GLY A 19 16.80 2.72 -11.26
N PHE A 20 15.65 2.47 -10.63
CA PHE A 20 14.61 1.56 -11.13
C PHE A 20 13.41 2.28 -11.72
N SER A 21 13.21 3.54 -11.36
CA SER A 21 12.07 4.32 -11.85
C SER A 21 12.41 5.82 -11.82
N SER A 22 11.89 6.56 -12.79
CA SER A 22 12.01 8.01 -12.81
C SER A 22 10.99 8.69 -11.89
N LEU A 23 9.96 7.97 -11.45
CA LEU A 23 8.92 8.49 -10.57
C LEU A 23 8.93 7.69 -9.27
N VAL A 24 9.47 8.31 -8.23
CA VAL A 24 9.55 7.75 -6.88
C VAL A 24 8.85 8.70 -5.93
N SER A 25 7.91 8.19 -5.15
CA SER A 25 7.15 8.98 -4.19
C SER A 25 7.25 8.38 -2.80
N LEU A 26 7.32 9.24 -1.79
CA LEU A 26 7.26 8.81 -0.40
C LEU A 26 5.79 8.69 0.02
N ALA A 27 5.48 7.60 0.70
CA ALA A 27 4.20 7.40 1.35
C ALA A 27 4.45 7.16 2.84
N PRO A 28 4.56 8.25 3.62
CA PRO A 28 4.84 8.12 5.05
C PRO A 28 3.79 7.26 5.76
N PRO A 29 4.15 6.59 6.86
CA PRO A 29 5.44 6.75 7.58
C PRO A 29 6.57 5.85 7.08
N ASP A 30 6.28 4.81 6.28
CA ASP A 30 7.24 3.74 6.05
C ASP A 30 7.19 3.14 4.63
N SER A 31 6.51 3.79 3.71
CA SER A 31 6.32 3.26 2.36
C SER A 31 6.92 4.15 1.29
N ILE A 32 7.37 3.52 0.21
CA ILE A 32 7.88 4.20 -0.98
C ILE A 32 7.14 3.60 -2.18
N VAL A 33 6.67 4.47 -3.05
CA VAL A 33 5.93 4.07 -4.25
C VAL A 33 6.78 4.36 -5.48
N LEU A 34 6.91 3.36 -6.34
CA LEU A 34 7.62 3.47 -7.62
C LEU A 34 6.62 3.30 -8.76
N GLU A 35 6.65 4.23 -9.72
CA GLU A 35 5.93 4.02 -10.97
C GLU A 35 6.83 3.20 -11.89
N ILE A 36 6.42 2.00 -12.28
CA ILE A 36 7.26 1.06 -13.00
C ILE A 36 6.83 0.77 -14.44
N GLN A 37 5.71 1.30 -14.89
CA GLN A 37 5.21 1.01 -16.23
C GLN A 37 6.24 1.37 -17.31
N GLY A 38 6.89 2.54 -17.17
CA GLY A 38 7.98 2.94 -18.05
C GLY A 38 9.21 2.06 -17.95
N SER A 39 9.48 1.54 -16.75
CA SER A 39 10.65 0.69 -16.49
C SER A 39 10.48 -0.73 -17.05
N LEU A 40 9.26 -1.19 -17.27
CA LEU A 40 8.99 -2.52 -17.79
C LEU A 40 9.49 -2.71 -19.24
N LYS A 41 9.81 -1.62 -19.92
CA LYS A 41 10.46 -1.69 -21.24
C LYS A 41 11.92 -2.14 -21.16
N LEU A 42 12.57 -1.89 -20.02
CA LEU A 42 13.99 -2.20 -19.81
C LEU A 42 14.19 -3.40 -18.88
N PHE A 43 13.24 -3.65 -17.97
CA PHE A 43 13.36 -4.68 -16.94
C PHE A 43 12.10 -5.54 -16.94
N ALA A 44 12.27 -6.85 -16.70
CA ALA A 44 11.13 -7.71 -16.42
C ALA A 44 10.54 -7.38 -15.04
N GLN A 45 9.23 -7.48 -14.90
CA GLN A 45 8.53 -7.21 -13.65
C GLN A 45 9.11 -7.98 -12.46
N LYS A 46 9.38 -9.26 -12.67
CA LYS A 46 9.96 -10.12 -11.64
C LYS A 46 11.34 -9.62 -11.19
N ASP A 47 12.17 -9.22 -12.14
CA ASP A 47 13.51 -8.72 -11.86
C ASP A 47 13.47 -7.39 -11.10
N LEU A 48 12.53 -6.51 -11.42
CA LEU A 48 12.35 -5.24 -10.71
C LEU A 48 12.06 -5.48 -9.23
N VAL A 49 11.17 -6.41 -8.92
CA VAL A 49 10.82 -6.74 -7.53
C VAL A 49 12.03 -7.31 -6.79
N ILE A 50 12.73 -8.26 -7.40
CA ILE A 50 13.90 -8.90 -6.79
C ILE A 50 15.02 -7.88 -6.55
N ASP A 51 15.33 -7.08 -7.56
CA ASP A 51 16.43 -6.11 -7.50
C ASP A 51 16.12 -4.98 -6.51
N THR A 52 14.89 -4.50 -6.47
CA THR A 52 14.47 -3.48 -5.51
C THR A 52 14.58 -3.99 -4.08
N LYS A 53 14.10 -5.21 -3.84
CA LYS A 53 14.17 -5.83 -2.52
C LYS A 53 15.62 -6.06 -2.09
N ALA A 54 16.47 -6.52 -3.01
CA ALA A 54 17.90 -6.72 -2.74
C ALA A 54 18.60 -5.41 -2.38
N LEU A 55 18.28 -4.33 -3.09
CA LEU A 55 18.83 -3.01 -2.78
C LEU A 55 18.44 -2.56 -1.37
N CYS A 56 17.17 -2.72 -1.01
CA CYS A 56 16.69 -2.36 0.33
C CYS A 56 17.42 -3.16 1.41
N GLU A 57 17.58 -4.46 1.21
CA GLU A 57 18.25 -5.34 2.16
C GLU A 57 19.73 -4.98 2.29
N ASN A 58 20.41 -4.65 1.19
CA ASN A 58 21.80 -4.22 1.20
C ASN A 58 22.00 -2.91 1.96
N LEU A 59 20.98 -2.06 1.99
CA LEU A 59 21.02 -0.80 2.74
C LEU A 59 20.57 -0.96 4.20
N GLY A 60 20.31 -2.19 4.64
CA GLY A 60 19.94 -2.49 6.02
C GLY A 60 18.45 -2.41 6.32
N PHE A 61 17.61 -2.42 5.30
CA PHE A 61 16.16 -2.39 5.46
C PHE A 61 15.52 -3.75 5.20
N THR A 62 14.54 -4.10 6.03
CA THR A 62 13.66 -5.22 5.73
C THR A 62 12.44 -4.65 5.01
N CYS A 63 12.11 -5.14 3.83
CA CYS A 63 11.00 -4.59 3.08
C CYS A 63 10.01 -5.64 2.61
N LEU A 64 8.75 -5.21 2.56
CA LEU A 64 7.65 -5.94 1.95
C LEU A 64 7.33 -5.25 0.64
N THR A 65 7.01 -6.02 -0.38
CA THR A 65 6.72 -5.47 -1.70
C THR A 65 5.31 -5.83 -2.14
N GLY A 66 4.70 -4.93 -2.89
CA GLY A 66 3.41 -5.15 -3.52
C GLY A 66 3.36 -4.40 -4.83
N MET A 67 2.62 -4.93 -5.79
CA MET A 67 2.50 -4.34 -7.10
C MET A 67 1.04 -4.36 -7.54
N ALA A 68 0.54 -3.22 -8.00
CA ALA A 68 -0.85 -3.09 -8.42
C ALA A 68 -1.03 -1.92 -9.38
N ALA A 69 -2.23 -1.77 -9.90
CA ALA A 69 -2.56 -0.69 -10.83
C ALA A 69 -2.59 0.69 -10.16
N THR A 70 -2.82 0.74 -8.83
CA THR A 70 -2.81 1.99 -8.07
C THR A 70 -1.82 1.91 -6.93
N ALA A 71 -1.30 3.06 -6.49
CA ALA A 71 -0.38 3.14 -5.36
C ALA A 71 -1.04 2.61 -4.08
N THR A 72 -2.28 2.99 -3.84
CA THR A 72 -3.03 2.57 -2.65
C THR A 72 -3.19 1.05 -2.60
N ALA A 73 -3.51 0.42 -3.73
CA ALA A 73 -3.64 -1.03 -3.82
C ALA A 73 -2.27 -1.72 -3.63
N ALA A 74 -1.22 -1.18 -4.21
CA ALA A 74 0.13 -1.74 -4.06
C ALA A 74 0.57 -1.73 -2.59
N ILE A 75 0.32 -0.65 -1.87
CA ILE A 75 0.65 -0.55 -0.44
C ILE A 75 -0.16 -1.56 0.36
N ALA A 76 -1.46 -1.71 0.07
CA ALA A 76 -2.30 -2.68 0.76
C ALA A 76 -1.80 -4.12 0.55
N LEU A 77 -1.40 -4.45 -0.66
CA LEU A 77 -0.84 -5.78 -0.96
C LEU A 77 0.47 -6.02 -0.23
N ALA A 78 1.35 -5.02 -0.20
CA ALA A 78 2.63 -5.14 0.50
C ALA A 78 2.42 -5.33 2.01
N ARG A 79 1.56 -4.53 2.63
CA ARG A 79 1.30 -4.61 4.08
C ARG A 79 0.63 -5.91 4.48
N SER A 80 -0.35 -6.37 3.69
CA SER A 80 -1.10 -7.60 3.99
C SER A 80 -0.37 -8.86 3.53
N GLN A 81 0.66 -8.71 2.72
CA GLN A 81 1.40 -9.81 2.08
C GLN A 81 0.49 -10.74 1.29
N SER A 82 -0.56 -10.18 0.71
CA SER A 82 -1.51 -10.93 -0.12
C SER A 82 -1.13 -10.79 -1.60
N GLN A 83 -1.37 -11.82 -2.37
CA GLN A 83 -1.15 -11.78 -3.82
C GLN A 83 -2.31 -11.14 -4.56
N ARG A 84 -3.51 -11.22 -3.98
CA ARG A 84 -4.73 -10.69 -4.58
C ARG A 84 -5.35 -9.67 -3.62
N LEU A 85 -5.74 -8.52 -4.17
CA LEU A 85 -6.32 -7.45 -3.37
C LEU A 85 -7.58 -7.90 -2.62
N ASN A 86 -8.41 -8.74 -3.27
CA ASN A 86 -9.64 -9.23 -2.64
C ASN A 86 -9.38 -10.07 -1.39
N ASP A 87 -8.22 -10.72 -1.31
CA ASP A 87 -7.87 -11.58 -0.17
C ASP A 87 -7.15 -10.82 0.95
N ALA A 88 -6.84 -9.54 0.74
CA ALA A 88 -6.11 -8.74 1.73
C ALA A 88 -6.98 -8.53 2.99
N LEU A 89 -6.44 -8.92 4.15
CA LEU A 89 -7.12 -8.72 5.43
C LEU A 89 -7.08 -7.26 5.84
N LEU A 90 -8.21 -6.71 6.22
CA LEU A 90 -8.33 -5.31 6.60
C LEU A 90 -7.41 -4.93 7.77
N ASP A 91 -7.23 -5.83 8.73
CA ASP A 91 -6.33 -5.59 9.87
C ASP A 91 -4.87 -5.41 9.46
N HIS A 92 -4.49 -5.95 8.31
CA HIS A 92 -3.11 -5.94 7.85
C HIS A 92 -2.81 -4.85 6.82
N CYS A 93 -3.84 -4.10 6.38
CA CYS A 93 -3.66 -3.10 5.32
C CYS A 93 -3.16 -1.73 5.80
N GLY A 94 -3.04 -1.54 7.10
CA GLY A 94 -2.57 -0.26 7.64
C GLY A 94 -3.58 0.87 7.44
N LEU A 95 -4.86 0.58 7.63
CA LEU A 95 -5.94 1.55 7.39
C LEU A 95 -5.85 2.78 8.30
N GLU A 96 -5.20 2.69 9.45
CA GLU A 96 -4.98 3.81 10.35
C GLU A 96 -4.18 4.93 9.66
N HIS A 97 -3.34 4.61 8.70
CA HIS A 97 -2.58 5.58 7.92
C HIS A 97 -3.44 6.27 6.85
N GLN A 98 -4.65 5.77 6.65
CA GLN A 98 -5.63 6.35 5.71
C GLN A 98 -6.75 7.07 6.45
N HIS A 99 -6.54 7.43 7.71
CA HIS A 99 -7.52 8.10 8.57
C HIS A 99 -8.77 7.27 8.85
N ILE A 100 -8.67 5.96 8.75
CA ILE A 100 -9.74 5.03 9.08
C ILE A 100 -9.49 4.51 10.48
N LYS A 101 -10.42 4.80 11.39
CA LYS A 101 -10.26 4.45 12.80
C LYS A 101 -10.39 2.95 13.03
N HIS A 102 -9.66 2.44 14.00
CA HIS A 102 -9.63 1.00 14.30
C HIS A 102 -11.02 0.43 14.60
N HIS A 103 -11.89 1.19 15.29
CA HIS A 103 -13.23 0.71 15.58
C HIS A 103 -14.06 0.43 14.34
N VAL A 104 -13.79 1.13 13.22
CA VAL A 104 -14.47 0.85 11.94
C VAL A 104 -14.08 -0.53 11.43
N VAL A 105 -12.80 -0.87 11.52
CA VAL A 105 -12.30 -2.20 11.12
C VAL A 105 -12.94 -3.29 11.99
N GLU A 106 -13.05 -3.04 13.30
CA GLU A 106 -13.71 -3.97 14.22
C GLU A 106 -15.19 -4.16 13.87
N GLN A 107 -15.91 -3.09 13.57
CA GLN A 107 -17.30 -3.17 13.15
C GLN A 107 -17.46 -4.00 11.89
N LEU A 108 -16.58 -3.80 10.91
CA LEU A 108 -16.58 -4.56 9.68
C LEU A 108 -16.34 -6.05 9.94
N ALA A 109 -15.37 -6.36 10.80
CA ALA A 109 -15.08 -7.75 11.18
C ALA A 109 -16.28 -8.40 11.85
N ASN A 110 -16.98 -7.69 12.72
CA ASN A 110 -18.18 -8.19 13.41
C ASN A 110 -19.34 -8.46 12.44
N MET A 111 -19.32 -7.80 11.27
CA MET A 111 -20.31 -8.04 10.22
C MET A 111 -19.85 -9.12 9.22
N GLY A 112 -18.73 -9.77 9.47
CA GLY A 112 -18.16 -10.75 8.56
C GLY A 112 -17.39 -10.18 7.38
N LEU A 113 -17.07 -8.88 7.43
CA LEU A 113 -16.36 -8.20 6.36
C LEU A 113 -14.90 -7.96 6.78
N SER A 114 -14.07 -8.97 6.59
CA SER A 114 -12.68 -8.93 7.06
C SER A 114 -11.65 -8.74 5.96
N THR A 115 -12.05 -8.73 4.69
CA THR A 115 -11.16 -8.56 3.55
C THR A 115 -11.53 -7.35 2.72
N LEU A 116 -10.57 -6.85 1.93
CA LEU A 116 -10.83 -5.76 0.99
C LEU A 116 -11.87 -6.17 -0.07
N GLY A 117 -11.84 -7.43 -0.52
CA GLY A 117 -12.83 -7.91 -1.48
C GLY A 117 -14.25 -7.83 -0.96
N ALA A 118 -14.46 -8.21 0.30
CA ALA A 118 -15.77 -8.11 0.93
C ALA A 118 -16.24 -6.66 1.00
N LEU A 119 -15.33 -5.75 1.35
CA LEU A 119 -15.64 -4.33 1.46
C LEU A 119 -15.91 -3.70 0.08
N LEU A 120 -15.13 -4.06 -0.92
CA LEU A 120 -15.29 -3.54 -2.28
C LEU A 120 -16.61 -4.00 -2.93
N SER A 121 -17.19 -5.10 -2.45
CA SER A 121 -18.47 -5.59 -2.96
C SER A 121 -19.67 -4.80 -2.46
N LEU A 122 -19.50 -3.95 -1.45
CA LEU A 122 -20.57 -3.13 -0.91
C LEU A 122 -20.81 -1.89 -1.78
N PRO A 123 -22.08 -1.44 -1.93
CA PRO A 123 -22.36 -0.17 -2.58
C PRO A 123 -21.72 1.01 -1.85
N ARG A 124 -21.17 1.96 -2.59
CA ARG A 124 -20.44 3.10 -2.02
C ARG A 124 -21.30 3.97 -1.12
N ASN A 125 -22.57 4.16 -1.47
CA ASN A 125 -23.47 4.95 -0.63
C ASN A 125 -23.77 4.29 0.71
N GLU A 126 -23.84 2.96 0.77
CA GLU A 126 -23.96 2.24 2.05
C GLU A 126 -22.71 2.41 2.90
N VAL A 127 -21.55 2.31 2.30
CA VAL A 127 -20.29 2.52 3.01
C VAL A 127 -20.23 3.94 3.57
N ALA A 128 -20.62 4.93 2.78
CA ALA A 128 -20.60 6.34 3.22
C ALA A 128 -21.54 6.55 4.41
N GLN A 129 -22.74 5.97 4.36
CA GLN A 129 -23.73 6.15 5.42
C GLN A 129 -23.33 5.46 6.74
N ARG A 130 -22.71 4.28 6.67
CA ARG A 130 -22.38 3.49 7.85
C ARG A 130 -21.02 3.83 8.43
N PHE A 131 -20.03 4.09 7.60
CA PHE A 131 -18.64 4.18 8.01
C PHE A 131 -17.99 5.53 7.71
N GLY A 132 -18.64 6.38 6.92
CA GLY A 132 -18.18 7.72 6.65
C GLY A 132 -17.30 7.85 5.41
N LYS A 133 -16.96 9.09 5.11
CA LYS A 133 -16.21 9.47 3.91
C LYS A 133 -14.80 8.88 3.82
N PRO A 134 -14.01 8.81 4.90
CA PRO A 134 -12.63 8.32 4.78
C PRO A 134 -12.55 6.92 4.16
N LEU A 135 -13.47 6.03 4.51
CA LEU A 135 -13.48 4.69 3.96
C LEU A 135 -13.84 4.69 2.47
N VAL A 136 -14.81 5.51 2.07
CA VAL A 136 -15.18 5.65 0.65
C VAL A 136 -14.00 6.17 -0.16
N LEU A 137 -13.30 7.18 0.34
CA LEU A 137 -12.12 7.74 -0.34
C LEU A 137 -11.01 6.69 -0.49
N TYR A 138 -10.82 5.88 0.53
CA TYR A 138 -9.84 4.80 0.48
C TYR A 138 -10.19 3.79 -0.63
N LEU A 139 -11.45 3.37 -0.69
CA LEU A 139 -11.91 2.43 -1.71
C LEU A 139 -11.78 3.01 -3.13
N ASP A 140 -12.07 4.29 -3.28
CA ASP A 140 -11.91 4.96 -4.57
C ASP A 140 -10.44 5.00 -5.00
N LYS A 141 -9.53 5.25 -4.06
CA LYS A 141 -8.10 5.23 -4.33
C LYS A 141 -7.61 3.83 -4.72
N LEU A 142 -8.16 2.79 -4.09
CA LEU A 142 -7.81 1.41 -4.44
C LEU A 142 -8.17 1.10 -5.89
N GLU A 143 -9.30 1.60 -6.35
CA GLU A 143 -9.80 1.34 -7.69
C GLU A 143 -9.34 2.34 -8.74
N GLY A 144 -8.75 3.45 -8.32
CA GLY A 144 -8.27 4.48 -9.22
C GLY A 144 -9.35 5.44 -9.72
N THR A 145 -10.42 5.59 -8.96
CA THR A 145 -11.54 6.48 -9.33
C THR A 145 -11.60 7.77 -8.53
#